data_856e373d1ca532fd330631acfa756b8a
#
_entry.id   856e373d1ca532fd330631acfa756b8a
#
_cell.length_a   1.000
_cell.length_b   1.000
_cell.length_c   1.000
_cell.angle_alpha   90.00
_cell.angle_beta   90.00
_cell.angle_gamma   90.00
#
_symmetry.space_group_name_H-M   'P 1'
#
loop_
_entity.id
_entity.type
_entity.pdbx_description
1 polymer ?
#
loop_
_entity_poly.entity_id
_entity_poly.type
_entity_poly.pdbx_seq_one_letter_code
_entity_poly.pdbx_strand_id
1 'polypeptide(L)'
;MTGPRRDPRDSPGRRDPRYYPPRPPEDAEHPGMANYPSDGSYRRPRRSGPTPSANRWLPPLDEPTREFSSQPPPHNVGSAAGERVTVTRVAAQRSREMGSKMYGLVHRAATADGADKSGLTALTWPVVANFAVDAAMAVALANTLFFAAASGESKSRVALYLLITIAPFAVIAPLIGPALDRLQHGRRVALATSFALRTVLAVVLIANYDSATGNFPSWVLYPCALGMMVLSKSFSVLRSAVTPRVLPPSIDLVRVNSRLTTFGLLGGTMVGGAVAAGAEYLLQLVQLPGALYVIVAVSVAGAVLAMRIPKWVEVTEGEVPATLSYHGRTGELRRRLEQPPTKPARQPLGRNTITALWGNCTIKVMVGFLFLYPAFVAKSHDASGWEQLRILGLIGAAAAIGNFAGNFTSARLKLGRPAQVVVRCTVVVTLAALAAALTGELLVAAIATLLTSGASAIGKASLDASLQDDLPEESRASAFGRSESVLQLAWVAGGAVGVLVYTELWVGFTAITSVLILGLAQTVVSYRGESLIPGLGGNRPVLAEPEGSRPDTAAVAHE
;
A
#
# COMPACT_ATOMS: atom_id res chain seq x y z
N MET A 1 -19.59 70.44 -32.67
CA MET A 1 -20.59 69.60 -32.01
C MET A 1 -19.85 68.63 -31.13
N THR A 2 -20.09 68.75 -29.86
CA THR A 2 -19.35 68.23 -28.70
C THR A 2 -19.65 66.76 -28.47
N GLY A 3 -18.61 65.92 -28.47
CA GLY A 3 -18.65 64.51 -27.95
C GLY A 3 -18.25 64.47 -26.48
N PRO A 4 -18.77 63.55 -25.65
CA PRO A 4 -18.57 63.57 -24.21
C PRO A 4 -17.17 63.09 -23.81
N ARG A 5 -16.61 63.84 -22.84
CA ARG A 5 -15.34 63.53 -22.16
C ARG A 5 -15.44 62.21 -21.37
N ARG A 6 -14.47 61.31 -21.58
CA ARG A 6 -14.23 60.14 -20.73
C ARG A 6 -13.57 60.60 -19.40
N ASP A 7 -14.15 60.15 -18.31
CA ASP A 7 -13.64 60.34 -16.95
C ASP A 7 -12.43 59.42 -16.67
N PRO A 8 -11.28 59.87 -16.15
CA PRO A 8 -10.07 59.08 -16.01
C PRO A 8 -10.01 58.24 -14.73
N ARG A 9 -11.16 57.79 -14.16
CA ARG A 9 -11.18 57.08 -12.86
C ARG A 9 -11.49 55.59 -12.90
N ASP A 10 -11.58 54.94 -14.06
CA ASP A 10 -11.74 53.51 -14.14
C ASP A 10 -10.37 52.77 -14.23
N SER A 11 -9.68 52.70 -13.11
CA SER A 11 -8.60 51.75 -12.87
C SER A 11 -9.20 50.43 -12.41
N PRO A 12 -8.77 49.26 -12.95
CA PRO A 12 -9.29 47.96 -12.51
C PRO A 12 -8.95 47.72 -11.05
N GLY A 13 -10.00 47.61 -10.25
CA GLY A 13 -9.93 47.51 -8.77
C GLY A 13 -9.01 46.39 -8.30
N ARG A 14 -8.12 46.74 -7.40
CA ARG A 14 -7.43 45.83 -6.50
C ARG A 14 -8.47 44.89 -5.86
N ARG A 15 -8.34 43.61 -6.06
CA ARG A 15 -9.11 42.60 -5.32
C ARG A 15 -8.76 42.72 -3.83
N ASP A 16 -9.76 42.99 -3.03
CA ASP A 16 -9.65 43.02 -1.57
C ASP A 16 -9.27 41.60 -1.09
N PRO A 17 -8.15 41.38 -0.35
CA PRO A 17 -7.75 40.07 0.11
C PRO A 17 -8.68 39.46 1.18
N ARG A 18 -9.82 40.08 1.49
CA ARG A 18 -10.76 39.64 2.53
C ARG A 18 -12.10 39.12 2.00
N TYR A 19 -12.24 38.92 0.69
CA TYR A 19 -13.45 38.30 0.15
C TYR A 19 -13.46 36.80 0.45
N TYR A 20 -14.06 36.42 1.57
CA TYR A 20 -14.50 35.06 1.83
C TYR A 20 -15.86 34.88 1.16
N PRO A 21 -16.04 33.85 0.28
CA PRO A 21 -17.36 33.52 -0.21
C PRO A 21 -18.27 33.17 0.98
N PRO A 22 -19.58 33.48 0.90
CA PRO A 22 -20.53 33.14 1.95
C PRO A 22 -20.46 31.62 2.21
N ARG A 23 -20.37 31.24 3.49
CA ARG A 23 -20.45 29.83 3.87
C ARG A 23 -21.78 29.27 3.39
N PRO A 24 -21.79 28.04 2.82
CA PRO A 24 -23.04 27.35 2.55
C PRO A 24 -23.85 27.26 3.87
N PRO A 25 -25.19 27.27 3.79
CA PRO A 25 -26.02 27.12 4.96
C PRO A 25 -25.61 25.89 5.75
N GLU A 26 -25.58 26.02 7.09
CA GLU A 26 -25.09 24.98 8.03
C GLU A 26 -25.92 23.67 7.96
N ASP A 27 -27.01 23.64 7.24
CA ASP A 27 -27.97 22.54 7.12
C ASP A 27 -27.85 21.77 5.78
N ALA A 28 -26.86 22.08 4.94
CA ALA A 28 -26.59 21.28 3.74
C ALA A 28 -25.94 19.96 4.16
N GLU A 29 -26.73 18.94 4.32
CA GLU A 29 -26.26 17.55 4.53
C GLU A 29 -25.35 17.18 3.35
N HIS A 30 -24.10 16.89 3.64
CA HIS A 30 -23.17 16.39 2.65
C HIS A 30 -23.67 15.03 2.13
N PRO A 31 -23.76 14.79 0.82
CA PRO A 31 -24.30 13.53 0.28
C PRO A 31 -23.65 12.25 0.84
N GLY A 32 -22.43 12.34 1.35
CA GLY A 32 -21.76 11.24 2.06
C GLY A 32 -22.18 11.04 3.50
N MET A 33 -22.91 11.97 4.11
CA MET A 33 -23.38 11.88 5.51
C MET A 33 -24.66 11.05 5.68
N ALA A 34 -25.40 10.81 4.61
CA ALA A 34 -26.66 10.02 4.65
C ALA A 34 -26.47 8.57 5.13
N ASN A 35 -25.25 8.07 5.15
CA ASN A 35 -24.92 6.70 5.56
C ASN A 35 -24.29 6.59 6.95
N TYR A 36 -24.17 7.70 7.70
CA TYR A 36 -23.73 7.66 9.09
C TYR A 36 -24.97 7.64 10.01
N PRO A 37 -25.03 6.78 11.02
CA PRO A 37 -26.10 6.83 12.01
C PRO A 37 -26.07 8.22 12.67
N SER A 38 -27.18 8.93 12.58
CA SER A 38 -27.41 10.21 13.24
C SER A 38 -27.56 9.97 14.74
N ASP A 39 -26.42 9.81 15.42
CA ASP A 39 -26.43 9.78 16.88
C ASP A 39 -26.43 11.22 17.39
N GLY A 40 -27.58 11.68 17.87
CA GLY A 40 -27.87 13.06 18.27
C GLY A 40 -27.10 13.58 19.49
N SER A 41 -25.91 13.04 19.78
CA SER A 41 -25.12 13.36 20.98
C SER A 41 -23.91 14.29 20.75
N TYR A 42 -23.68 14.80 19.53
CA TYR A 42 -22.61 15.78 19.31
C TYR A 42 -23.05 17.21 19.66
N ARG A 43 -23.18 17.52 20.97
CA ARG A 43 -23.07 18.91 21.43
C ARG A 43 -21.61 19.36 21.28
N ARG A 44 -21.35 20.29 20.36
CA ARG A 44 -20.08 21.01 20.30
C ARG A 44 -19.77 21.58 21.70
N PRO A 45 -18.58 21.36 22.27
CA PRO A 45 -18.20 22.08 23.49
C PRO A 45 -18.12 23.56 23.15
N ARG A 46 -18.88 24.39 23.89
CA ARG A 46 -18.76 25.84 23.83
C ARG A 46 -17.29 26.22 24.08
N ARG A 47 -16.67 26.92 23.15
CA ARG A 47 -15.38 27.58 23.38
C ARG A 47 -15.56 28.56 24.55
N SER A 48 -15.11 28.19 25.72
CA SER A 48 -14.75 29.12 26.80
C SER A 48 -13.51 29.88 26.37
N GLY A 49 -13.49 31.17 26.64
CA GLY A 49 -12.40 32.08 26.28
C GLY A 49 -11.04 31.66 26.85
N PRO A 50 -9.96 32.37 26.47
CA PRO A 50 -8.61 31.98 26.83
C PRO A 50 -8.42 32.03 28.34
N THR A 51 -8.23 30.89 28.95
CA THR A 51 -7.71 30.76 30.31
C THR A 51 -6.19 31.03 30.28
N PRO A 52 -5.63 31.77 31.27
CA PRO A 52 -4.19 31.98 31.36
C PRO A 52 -3.45 30.64 31.45
N SER A 53 -2.32 30.54 30.79
CA SER A 53 -1.46 29.38 30.74
C SER A 53 -0.98 28.97 32.14
N ALA A 54 -1.67 28.01 32.77
CA ALA A 54 -1.14 27.30 33.91
C ALA A 54 -0.06 26.34 33.42
N ASN A 55 1.10 26.37 34.07
CA ASN A 55 2.24 25.50 33.75
C ASN A 55 1.84 24.04 33.94
N ARG A 56 1.79 23.27 32.87
CA ARG A 56 1.19 21.90 32.75
C ARG A 56 1.92 20.83 33.56
N TRP A 57 2.98 21.22 34.29
CA TRP A 57 3.88 20.26 34.96
C TRP A 57 3.88 20.37 36.49
N LEU A 58 3.11 21.32 37.07
CA LEU A 58 2.97 21.42 38.51
C LEU A 58 1.53 21.07 38.90
N PRO A 59 1.33 20.14 39.86
CA PRO A 59 0.00 19.86 40.40
C PRO A 59 -0.57 21.14 41.08
N PRO A 60 -1.90 21.38 41.06
CA PRO A 60 -2.52 22.51 41.74
C PRO A 60 -2.19 22.44 43.23
N LEU A 61 -1.80 23.59 43.79
CA LEU A 61 -1.37 23.73 45.21
C LEU A 61 -2.53 23.62 46.21
N ASP A 62 -3.77 23.42 45.76
CA ASP A 62 -4.97 23.48 46.61
C ASP A 62 -5.77 22.15 46.68
N GLU A 63 -5.18 21.01 46.36
CA GLU A 63 -5.83 19.76 46.70
C GLU A 63 -5.61 19.45 48.18
N PRO A 64 -6.71 19.24 48.96
CA PRO A 64 -6.56 18.85 50.37
C PRO A 64 -5.80 17.52 50.44
N THR A 65 -4.69 17.57 51.17
CA THR A 65 -3.87 16.40 51.51
C THR A 65 -4.79 15.33 52.10
N ARG A 66 -5.04 14.27 51.36
CA ARG A 66 -5.61 13.06 51.94
C ARG A 66 -4.59 12.53 52.95
N GLU A 67 -4.92 12.67 54.20
CA GLU A 67 -4.19 12.05 55.30
C GLU A 67 -4.14 10.56 55.01
N PHE A 68 -2.94 10.08 54.73
CA PHE A 68 -2.65 8.64 54.75
C PHE A 68 -2.84 8.18 56.20
N SER A 69 -4.00 7.61 56.52
CA SER A 69 -4.17 6.89 57.77
C SER A 69 -3.23 5.69 57.72
N SER A 70 -2.17 5.78 58.50
CA SER A 70 -1.24 4.69 58.74
C SER A 70 -1.87 3.65 59.67
N GLN A 71 -2.84 2.91 59.17
CA GLN A 71 -3.20 1.65 59.80
C GLN A 71 -2.45 0.55 59.06
N PRO A 72 -1.54 -0.19 59.78
CA PRO A 72 -0.94 -1.35 59.20
C PRO A 72 -2.06 -2.41 58.96
N PRO A 73 -2.04 -3.12 57.83
CA PRO A 73 -3.00 -4.18 57.60
C PRO A 73 -2.82 -5.27 58.67
N PRO A 74 -3.91 -5.91 59.17
CA PRO A 74 -3.81 -6.95 60.15
C PRO A 74 -2.93 -8.11 59.61
N HIS A 75 -1.90 -8.43 60.35
CA HIS A 75 -1.08 -9.61 60.09
C HIS A 75 -1.93 -10.84 60.30
N ASN A 76 -2.53 -11.38 59.25
CA ASN A 76 -2.97 -12.76 59.21
C ASN A 76 -1.74 -13.64 59.05
N VAL A 77 -1.20 -14.11 60.17
CA VAL A 77 -0.24 -15.18 60.22
C VAL A 77 -0.99 -16.50 59.94
N GLY A 78 -1.32 -16.70 58.68
CA GLY A 78 -1.73 -18.01 58.17
C GLY A 78 -0.53 -18.60 57.46
N SER A 79 0.06 -19.62 58.03
CA SER A 79 1.10 -20.43 57.45
C SER A 79 0.68 -21.03 56.13
N ALA A 80 0.99 -20.33 55.02
CA ALA A 80 0.95 -20.89 53.69
C ALA A 80 2.36 -21.37 53.35
N ALA A 81 2.50 -22.67 53.22
CA ALA A 81 3.69 -23.33 52.71
C ALA A 81 4.24 -22.59 51.49
N GLY A 82 5.52 -22.24 51.49
CA GLY A 82 6.19 -21.50 50.46
C GLY A 82 6.04 -22.15 49.08
N GLU A 83 5.09 -21.68 48.33
CA GLU A 83 4.96 -22.04 46.91
C GLU A 83 6.18 -21.44 46.20
N ARG A 84 7.15 -22.29 45.91
CA ARG A 84 8.37 -21.91 45.15
C ARG A 84 7.91 -21.35 43.82
N VAL A 85 7.94 -20.02 43.70
CA VAL A 85 7.64 -19.34 42.44
C VAL A 85 8.70 -19.75 41.43
N THR A 86 8.38 -20.70 40.59
CA THR A 86 9.29 -21.21 39.55
C THR A 86 9.61 -20.10 38.58
N VAL A 87 10.86 -19.97 38.16
CA VAL A 87 11.36 -18.96 37.20
C VAL A 87 10.50 -18.95 35.92
N THR A 88 10.02 -20.12 35.52
CA THR A 88 9.08 -20.30 34.40
C THR A 88 7.72 -19.60 34.63
N ARG A 89 7.21 -19.56 35.86
CA ARG A 89 5.92 -18.91 36.17
C ARG A 89 6.04 -17.38 36.17
N VAL A 90 7.16 -16.85 36.63
CA VAL A 90 7.50 -15.42 36.59
C VAL A 90 7.74 -14.98 35.13
N ALA A 91 8.43 -15.77 34.34
CA ALA A 91 8.66 -15.51 32.91
C ALA A 91 7.34 -15.54 32.13
N ALA A 92 6.45 -16.51 32.43
CA ALA A 92 5.13 -16.58 31.82
C ALA A 92 4.20 -15.41 32.20
N GLN A 93 4.27 -14.94 33.46
CA GLN A 93 3.53 -13.75 33.89
C GLN A 93 4.07 -12.48 33.23
N ARG A 94 5.40 -12.28 33.21
CA ARG A 94 6.01 -11.13 32.51
C ARG A 94 5.71 -11.12 31.02
N SER A 95 5.73 -12.26 30.35
CA SER A 95 5.39 -12.34 28.93
C SER A 95 3.90 -12.05 28.69
N ARG A 96 2.98 -12.48 29.56
CA ARG A 96 1.55 -12.12 29.51
C ARG A 96 1.31 -10.63 29.75
N GLU A 97 1.98 -10.03 30.74
CA GLU A 97 1.88 -8.59 31.02
C GLU A 97 2.46 -7.75 29.86
N MET A 98 3.60 -8.16 29.31
CA MET A 98 4.20 -7.50 28.16
C MET A 98 3.30 -7.65 26.92
N GLY A 99 2.74 -8.84 26.69
CA GLY A 99 1.79 -9.11 25.63
C GLY A 99 0.51 -8.27 25.75
N SER A 100 -0.07 -8.17 26.95
CA SER A 100 -1.29 -7.37 27.19
C SER A 100 -1.04 -5.86 27.04
N LYS A 101 0.12 -5.36 27.49
CA LYS A 101 0.53 -3.97 27.29
C LYS A 101 0.76 -3.66 25.81
N MET A 102 1.44 -4.56 25.09
CA MET A 102 1.68 -4.42 23.65
C MET A 102 0.37 -4.48 22.87
N TYR A 103 -0.51 -5.43 23.18
CA TYR A 103 -1.84 -5.50 22.60
C TYR A 103 -2.65 -4.21 22.86
N GLY A 104 -2.64 -3.69 24.08
CA GLY A 104 -3.30 -2.43 24.43
C GLY A 104 -2.74 -1.21 23.69
N LEU A 105 -1.43 -1.16 23.43
CA LEU A 105 -0.80 -0.12 22.61
C LEU A 105 -1.20 -0.25 21.13
N VAL A 106 -1.12 -1.46 20.57
CA VAL A 106 -1.51 -1.75 19.19
C VAL A 106 -2.99 -1.47 18.97
N HIS A 107 -3.86 -1.91 19.90
CA HIS A 107 -5.29 -1.67 19.82
C HIS A 107 -5.62 -0.17 19.89
N ARG A 108 -5.03 0.58 20.84
CA ARG A 108 -5.18 2.04 20.91
C ARG A 108 -4.70 2.74 19.65
N ALA A 109 -3.57 2.32 19.11
CA ALA A 109 -3.07 2.85 17.84
C ALA A 109 -3.98 2.47 16.65
N ALA A 110 -4.59 1.29 16.65
CA ALA A 110 -5.50 0.83 15.59
C ALA A 110 -6.88 1.52 15.63
N THR A 111 -7.33 1.97 16.81
CA THR A 111 -8.65 2.63 17.01
C THR A 111 -8.55 4.16 17.09
N ALA A 112 -7.33 4.73 17.08
CA ALA A 112 -7.14 6.17 17.16
C ALA A 112 -7.80 6.91 15.97
N ASP A 113 -8.06 8.21 16.15
CA ASP A 113 -8.56 9.11 15.12
C ASP A 113 -9.93 8.71 14.52
N GLY A 114 -10.78 7.98 15.27
CA GLY A 114 -12.10 7.56 14.79
C GLY A 114 -12.07 6.35 13.83
N ALA A 115 -10.96 5.63 13.77
CA ALA A 115 -10.77 4.48 12.89
C ALA A 115 -11.75 3.31 13.15
N ASP A 116 -12.23 3.16 14.38
CA ASP A 116 -13.24 2.18 14.77
C ASP A 116 -14.61 2.48 14.14
N LYS A 117 -15.00 3.76 14.13
CA LYS A 117 -16.29 4.21 13.57
C LYS A 117 -16.29 4.20 12.04
N SER A 118 -15.18 4.54 11.41
CA SER A 118 -15.05 4.56 9.94
C SER A 118 -14.89 3.17 9.30
N GLY A 119 -14.69 2.11 10.09
CA GLY A 119 -14.38 0.77 9.59
C GLY A 119 -12.91 0.54 9.25
N LEU A 120 -12.03 1.52 9.44
CA LEU A 120 -10.60 1.39 9.18
C LEU A 120 -9.94 0.33 10.06
N THR A 121 -10.34 0.25 11.34
CA THR A 121 -9.86 -0.80 12.24
C THR A 121 -10.24 -2.19 11.74
N ALA A 122 -11.45 -2.37 11.20
CA ALA A 122 -11.88 -3.63 10.61
C ALA A 122 -11.07 -4.01 9.36
N LEU A 123 -10.60 -3.03 8.56
CA LEU A 123 -9.71 -3.26 7.43
C LEU A 123 -8.26 -3.53 7.87
N THR A 124 -7.80 -2.97 8.98
CA THR A 124 -6.41 -3.10 9.45
C THR A 124 -6.04 -4.56 9.69
N TRP A 125 -6.91 -5.34 10.31
CA TRP A 125 -6.61 -6.74 10.65
C TRP A 125 -6.45 -7.67 9.45
N PRO A 126 -7.33 -7.66 8.43
CA PRO A 126 -7.08 -8.38 7.18
C PRO A 126 -5.79 -7.96 6.48
N VAL A 127 -5.42 -6.67 6.56
CA VAL A 127 -4.14 -6.20 6.01
C VAL A 127 -2.96 -6.83 6.76
N VAL A 128 -2.97 -6.83 8.09
CA VAL A 128 -1.95 -7.51 8.91
C VAL A 128 -1.88 -9.00 8.57
N ALA A 129 -3.03 -9.67 8.45
CA ALA A 129 -3.10 -11.08 8.06
C ALA A 129 -2.49 -11.33 6.67
N ASN A 130 -2.75 -10.44 5.69
CA ASN A 130 -2.14 -10.55 4.36
C ASN A 130 -0.60 -10.49 4.42
N PHE A 131 -0.04 -9.53 5.15
CA PHE A 131 1.41 -9.42 5.34
C PHE A 131 1.98 -10.64 6.08
N ALA A 132 1.25 -11.19 7.03
CA ALA A 132 1.66 -12.40 7.76
C ALA A 132 1.67 -13.64 6.86
N VAL A 133 0.65 -13.82 6.01
CA VAL A 133 0.61 -14.90 5.02
C VAL A 133 1.75 -14.77 4.01
N ASP A 134 2.02 -13.55 3.52
CA ASP A 134 3.12 -13.32 2.57
C ASP A 134 4.49 -13.61 3.21
N ALA A 135 4.68 -13.26 4.48
CA ALA A 135 5.90 -13.58 5.23
C ALA A 135 6.03 -15.10 5.50
N ALA A 136 4.93 -15.75 5.91
CA ALA A 136 4.92 -17.19 6.12
C ALA A 136 5.17 -17.96 4.82
N MET A 137 4.65 -17.48 3.70
CA MET A 137 4.93 -18.02 2.37
C MET A 137 6.41 -17.89 2.01
N ALA A 138 7.03 -16.74 2.30
CA ALA A 138 8.46 -16.56 2.07
C ALA A 138 9.29 -17.57 2.90
N VAL A 139 8.90 -17.86 4.14
CA VAL A 139 9.54 -18.88 4.99
C VAL A 139 9.32 -20.28 4.40
N ALA A 140 8.07 -20.65 4.07
CA ALA A 140 7.74 -21.97 3.54
C ALA A 140 8.48 -22.29 2.22
N LEU A 141 8.70 -21.28 1.40
CA LEU A 141 9.29 -21.44 0.06
C LEU A 141 10.79 -21.11 0.02
N ALA A 142 11.37 -20.65 1.13
CA ALA A 142 12.78 -20.23 1.18
C ALA A 142 13.74 -21.33 0.71
N ASN A 143 13.47 -22.60 1.07
CA ASN A 143 14.30 -23.75 0.68
C ASN A 143 13.91 -24.38 -0.67
N THR A 144 12.71 -24.12 -1.17
CA THR A 144 12.16 -24.90 -2.28
C THR A 144 12.13 -24.14 -3.61
N LEU A 145 11.59 -22.93 -3.65
CA LEU A 145 11.38 -22.18 -4.90
C LEU A 145 12.66 -21.61 -5.49
N PHE A 146 13.57 -21.14 -4.63
CA PHE A 146 14.77 -20.45 -5.07
C PHE A 146 16.01 -21.35 -5.06
N PHE A 147 16.03 -22.40 -4.24
CA PHE A 147 17.22 -23.21 -4.02
C PHE A 147 17.18 -24.61 -4.60
N ALA A 148 16.02 -25.28 -4.69
CA ALA A 148 15.92 -26.62 -5.26
C ALA A 148 15.98 -26.62 -6.80
N ALA A 149 15.35 -25.67 -7.45
CA ALA A 149 15.35 -25.57 -8.91
C ALA A 149 16.73 -25.32 -9.53
N ALA A 150 17.72 -24.91 -8.75
CA ALA A 150 19.03 -24.57 -9.26
C ALA A 150 20.11 -25.63 -9.00
N SER A 151 19.80 -26.71 -8.27
CA SER A 151 20.79 -27.75 -7.97
C SER A 151 21.02 -28.77 -9.08
N GLY A 152 20.26 -28.75 -10.18
CA GLY A 152 20.41 -29.73 -11.24
C GLY A 152 19.94 -29.32 -12.64
N GLU A 153 19.28 -28.18 -12.81
CA GLU A 153 18.72 -27.79 -14.09
C GLU A 153 19.46 -26.59 -14.73
N SER A 154 19.48 -26.53 -16.06
CA SER A 154 20.09 -25.43 -16.81
C SER A 154 19.39 -24.11 -16.49
N LYS A 155 20.16 -22.99 -16.43
CA LYS A 155 19.64 -21.62 -16.22
C LYS A 155 18.43 -21.29 -17.11
N SER A 156 18.39 -21.82 -18.33
CA SER A 156 17.30 -21.62 -19.27
C SER A 156 15.99 -22.27 -18.82
N ARG A 157 16.03 -23.44 -18.17
CA ARG A 157 14.80 -24.10 -17.65
C ARG A 157 14.25 -23.37 -16.45
N VAL A 158 15.12 -22.91 -15.54
CA VAL A 158 14.70 -22.10 -14.38
C VAL A 158 14.07 -20.79 -14.85
N ALA A 159 14.69 -20.10 -15.82
CA ALA A 159 14.14 -18.91 -16.43
C ALA A 159 12.79 -19.17 -17.12
N LEU A 160 12.65 -20.30 -17.83
CA LEU A 160 11.39 -20.70 -18.46
C LEU A 160 10.30 -21.00 -17.44
N TYR A 161 10.60 -21.72 -16.35
CA TYR A 161 9.64 -21.97 -15.28
C TYR A 161 9.17 -20.70 -14.60
N LEU A 162 10.09 -19.77 -14.32
CA LEU A 162 9.75 -18.47 -13.75
C LEU A 162 8.98 -17.58 -14.74
N LEU A 163 9.34 -17.61 -16.02
CA LEU A 163 8.59 -16.92 -17.05
C LEU A 163 7.15 -17.46 -17.15
N ILE A 164 6.99 -18.78 -17.20
CA ILE A 164 5.67 -19.44 -17.20
C ILE A 164 4.91 -19.10 -15.90
N THR A 165 5.61 -18.94 -14.78
CA THR A 165 5.03 -18.57 -13.49
C THR A 165 4.59 -17.10 -13.47
N ILE A 166 5.35 -16.21 -14.10
CA ILE A 166 5.09 -14.77 -14.15
C ILE A 166 4.11 -14.39 -15.29
N ALA A 167 4.14 -15.09 -16.42
CA ALA A 167 3.31 -14.79 -17.59
C ALA A 167 1.79 -14.79 -17.29
N PRO A 168 1.20 -15.75 -16.55
CA PRO A 168 -0.20 -15.69 -16.17
C PRO A 168 -0.52 -14.45 -15.32
N PHE A 169 0.40 -14.01 -14.47
CA PHE A 169 0.23 -12.81 -13.68
C PHE A 169 0.20 -11.54 -14.55
N ALA A 170 1.05 -11.46 -15.57
CA ALA A 170 1.04 -10.37 -16.54
C ALA A 170 -0.29 -10.28 -17.31
N VAL A 171 -0.96 -11.42 -17.55
CA VAL A 171 -2.29 -11.48 -18.17
C VAL A 171 -3.40 -11.16 -17.17
N ILE A 172 -3.32 -11.67 -15.95
CA ILE A 172 -4.37 -11.52 -14.93
C ILE A 172 -4.36 -10.10 -14.33
N ALA A 173 -3.18 -9.50 -14.10
CA ALA A 173 -3.08 -8.18 -13.46
C ALA A 173 -3.86 -7.07 -14.20
N PRO A 174 -3.81 -6.92 -15.54
CA PRO A 174 -4.64 -5.94 -16.24
C PRO A 174 -6.13 -6.24 -16.18
N LEU A 175 -6.51 -7.51 -15.99
CA LEU A 175 -7.91 -7.94 -15.88
C LEU A 175 -8.48 -7.67 -14.48
N ILE A 176 -7.65 -7.57 -13.44
CA ILE A 176 -8.10 -7.33 -12.06
C ILE A 176 -8.85 -5.99 -11.99
N GLY A 177 -8.34 -4.91 -12.59
CA GLY A 177 -8.99 -3.60 -12.60
C GLY A 177 -10.40 -3.63 -13.20
N PRO A 178 -10.57 -4.06 -14.49
CA PRO A 178 -11.89 -4.22 -15.10
C PRO A 178 -12.80 -5.24 -14.41
N ALA A 179 -12.25 -6.30 -13.82
CA ALA A 179 -13.01 -7.27 -13.05
C ALA A 179 -13.56 -6.62 -11.76
N LEU A 180 -12.75 -5.80 -11.08
CA LEU A 180 -13.18 -5.04 -9.91
C LEU A 180 -14.25 -4.00 -10.23
N ASP A 181 -14.16 -3.33 -11.39
CA ASP A 181 -15.20 -2.41 -11.86
C ASP A 181 -16.54 -3.12 -12.14
N ARG A 182 -16.50 -4.42 -12.47
CA ARG A 182 -17.70 -5.26 -12.64
C ARG A 182 -18.24 -5.81 -11.33
N LEU A 183 -17.41 -5.93 -10.30
CA LEU A 183 -17.81 -6.31 -8.95
C LEU A 183 -18.49 -5.11 -8.25
N GLN A 184 -19.69 -4.77 -8.72
CA GLN A 184 -20.51 -3.71 -8.12
C GLN A 184 -20.90 -4.02 -6.67
N HIS A 185 -20.94 -5.31 -6.31
CA HIS A 185 -21.24 -5.79 -4.97
C HIS A 185 -20.24 -6.89 -4.61
N GLY A 186 -19.77 -6.92 -3.34
CA GLY A 186 -18.98 -8.06 -2.87
C GLY A 186 -17.46 -7.82 -2.75
N ARG A 187 -16.97 -6.57 -2.68
CA ARG A 187 -15.54 -6.28 -2.44
C ARG A 187 -15.02 -6.95 -1.16
N ARG A 188 -15.84 -6.98 -0.11
CA ARG A 188 -15.56 -7.66 1.14
C ARG A 188 -15.47 -9.17 0.95
N VAL A 189 -16.42 -9.74 0.20
CA VAL A 189 -16.43 -11.15 -0.17
C VAL A 189 -15.20 -11.49 -1.01
N ALA A 190 -14.81 -10.66 -1.97
CA ALA A 190 -13.62 -10.86 -2.78
C ALA A 190 -12.32 -10.86 -1.94
N LEU A 191 -12.23 -9.97 -0.92
CA LEU A 191 -11.12 -10.00 0.04
C LEU A 191 -11.11 -11.30 0.83
N ALA A 192 -12.25 -11.77 1.33
CA ALA A 192 -12.36 -13.03 2.05
C ALA A 192 -12.03 -14.24 1.15
N THR A 193 -12.52 -14.24 -0.10
CA THR A 193 -12.24 -15.29 -1.09
C THR A 193 -10.75 -15.39 -1.39
N SER A 194 -10.02 -14.26 -1.46
CA SER A 194 -8.58 -14.30 -1.66
C SER A 194 -7.85 -15.06 -0.55
N PHE A 195 -8.29 -14.95 0.68
CA PHE A 195 -7.76 -15.73 1.80
C PHE A 195 -8.22 -17.20 1.76
N ALA A 196 -9.50 -17.46 1.48
CA ALA A 196 -10.04 -18.81 1.39
C ALA A 196 -9.31 -19.63 0.32
N LEU A 197 -9.05 -19.04 -0.85
CA LEU A 197 -8.29 -19.70 -1.91
C LEU A 197 -6.82 -19.95 -1.50
N ARG A 198 -6.18 -19.05 -0.76
CA ARG A 198 -4.83 -19.31 -0.21
C ARG A 198 -4.83 -20.43 0.81
N THR A 199 -5.88 -20.54 1.62
CA THR A 199 -6.05 -21.69 2.52
C THR A 199 -6.08 -23.00 1.72
N VAL A 200 -6.89 -23.06 0.65
CA VAL A 200 -6.95 -24.23 -0.22
C VAL A 200 -5.59 -24.57 -0.83
N LEU A 201 -4.89 -23.57 -1.38
CA LEU A 201 -3.57 -23.78 -1.98
C LEU A 201 -2.53 -24.27 -0.94
N ALA A 202 -2.57 -23.75 0.29
CA ALA A 202 -1.71 -24.20 1.36
C ALA A 202 -2.01 -25.65 1.77
N VAL A 203 -3.29 -26.02 1.85
CA VAL A 203 -3.72 -27.40 2.14
C VAL A 203 -3.26 -28.34 1.01
N VAL A 204 -3.38 -27.93 -0.25
CA VAL A 204 -2.87 -28.72 -1.40
C VAL A 204 -1.36 -28.92 -1.28
N LEU A 205 -0.59 -27.91 -0.90
CA LEU A 205 0.85 -28.07 -0.66
C LEU A 205 1.13 -29.02 0.50
N ILE A 206 0.44 -28.90 1.63
CA ILE A 206 0.59 -29.81 2.78
C ILE A 206 0.29 -31.26 2.37
N ALA A 207 -0.78 -31.48 1.60
CA ALA A 207 -1.19 -32.82 1.17
C ALA A 207 -0.20 -33.47 0.18
N ASN A 208 0.64 -32.69 -0.51
CA ASN A 208 1.65 -33.15 -1.45
C ASN A 208 3.09 -32.98 -0.92
N TYR A 209 3.24 -32.72 0.39
CA TYR A 209 4.54 -32.63 1.02
C TYR A 209 5.13 -34.05 1.22
N ASP A 210 6.31 -34.29 0.68
CA ASP A 210 7.04 -35.51 0.93
C ASP A 210 7.92 -35.36 2.18
N SER A 211 7.49 -35.94 3.26
CA SER A 211 8.18 -35.91 4.55
C SER A 211 9.55 -36.59 4.53
N ALA A 212 9.78 -37.54 3.61
CA ALA A 212 11.05 -38.24 3.52
C ALA A 212 12.15 -37.38 2.87
N THR A 213 11.79 -36.59 1.87
CA THR A 213 12.74 -35.72 1.15
C THR A 213 12.68 -34.26 1.60
N GLY A 214 11.64 -33.86 2.34
CA GLY A 214 11.39 -32.46 2.72
C GLY A 214 11.00 -31.56 1.52
N ASN A 215 10.58 -32.15 0.40
CA ASN A 215 10.35 -31.45 -0.85
C ASN A 215 8.88 -31.55 -1.32
N PHE A 216 8.56 -30.73 -2.32
CA PHE A 216 7.27 -30.74 -2.99
C PHE A 216 7.45 -31.12 -4.47
N PRO A 217 6.52 -31.87 -5.07
CA PRO A 217 6.50 -32.05 -6.51
C PRO A 217 6.41 -30.70 -7.24
N SER A 218 7.29 -30.45 -8.20
CA SER A 218 7.38 -29.15 -8.89
C SER A 218 6.07 -28.75 -9.56
N TRP A 219 5.30 -29.69 -10.08
CA TRP A 219 4.01 -29.46 -10.74
C TRP A 219 2.90 -29.01 -9.79
N VAL A 220 3.05 -29.20 -8.45
CA VAL A 220 2.15 -28.66 -7.41
C VAL A 220 2.72 -27.35 -6.87
N LEU A 221 4.02 -27.33 -6.56
CA LEU A 221 4.69 -26.21 -5.92
C LEU A 221 4.54 -24.92 -6.72
N TYR A 222 4.92 -24.94 -8.01
CA TYR A 222 4.90 -23.73 -8.83
C TYR A 222 3.50 -23.13 -9.03
N PRO A 223 2.46 -23.90 -9.41
CA PRO A 223 1.11 -23.36 -9.55
C PRO A 223 0.54 -22.83 -8.23
N CYS A 224 0.78 -23.53 -7.10
CA CYS A 224 0.30 -23.09 -5.79
C CYS A 224 0.99 -21.80 -5.34
N ALA A 225 2.31 -21.72 -5.47
CA ALA A 225 3.08 -20.52 -5.13
C ALA A 225 2.67 -19.32 -6.00
N LEU A 226 2.51 -19.54 -7.31
CA LEU A 226 2.00 -18.52 -8.22
C LEU A 226 0.59 -18.07 -7.82
N GLY A 227 -0.31 -19.02 -7.57
CA GLY A 227 -1.67 -18.74 -7.14
C GLY A 227 -1.70 -17.89 -5.86
N MET A 228 -0.91 -18.25 -4.86
CA MET A 228 -0.79 -17.47 -3.62
C MET A 228 -0.28 -16.04 -3.87
N MET A 229 0.73 -15.89 -4.75
CA MET A 229 1.26 -14.56 -5.12
C MET A 229 0.21 -13.72 -5.85
N VAL A 230 -0.51 -14.29 -6.82
CA VAL A 230 -1.59 -13.60 -7.54
C VAL A 230 -2.69 -13.17 -6.58
N LEU A 231 -3.09 -14.03 -5.64
CA LEU A 231 -4.11 -13.71 -4.64
C LEU A 231 -3.65 -12.61 -3.66
N SER A 232 -2.35 -12.59 -3.28
CA SER A 232 -1.77 -11.50 -2.48
C SER A 232 -1.84 -10.15 -3.20
N LYS A 233 -1.49 -10.13 -4.49
CA LYS A 233 -1.54 -8.92 -5.31
C LYS A 233 -2.99 -8.49 -5.58
N SER A 234 -3.90 -9.42 -5.80
CA SER A 234 -5.34 -9.16 -5.92
C SER A 234 -5.90 -8.55 -4.64
N PHE A 235 -5.50 -9.06 -3.47
CA PHE A 235 -5.85 -8.45 -2.19
C PHE A 235 -5.36 -7.01 -2.09
N SER A 236 -4.14 -6.71 -2.50
CA SER A 236 -3.58 -5.36 -2.49
C SER A 236 -4.38 -4.39 -3.36
N VAL A 237 -4.81 -4.81 -4.55
CA VAL A 237 -5.65 -4.01 -5.45
C VAL A 237 -7.04 -3.79 -4.83
N LEU A 238 -7.67 -4.84 -4.30
CA LEU A 238 -8.98 -4.74 -3.61
C LEU A 238 -8.90 -3.80 -2.40
N ARG A 239 -7.84 -3.93 -1.58
CA ARG A 239 -7.59 -3.04 -0.45
C ARG A 239 -7.52 -1.58 -0.89
N SER A 240 -6.79 -1.29 -1.98
CA SER A 240 -6.66 0.08 -2.50
C SER A 240 -8.01 0.69 -2.91
N ALA A 241 -8.93 -0.11 -3.44
CA ALA A 241 -10.28 0.32 -3.79
C ALA A 241 -11.20 0.48 -2.54
N VAL A 242 -10.94 -0.27 -1.46
CA VAL A 242 -11.73 -0.22 -0.22
C VAL A 242 -11.27 0.90 0.72
N THR A 243 -9.95 1.19 0.76
CA THR A 243 -9.37 2.14 1.71
C THR A 243 -10.02 3.53 1.69
N PRO A 244 -10.32 4.17 0.53
CA PRO A 244 -10.96 5.48 0.52
C PRO A 244 -12.36 5.49 1.18
N ARG A 245 -13.06 4.35 1.19
CA ARG A 245 -14.41 4.21 1.74
C ARG A 245 -14.46 4.03 3.25
N VAL A 246 -13.34 3.66 3.86
CA VAL A 246 -13.18 3.54 5.31
C VAL A 246 -12.33 4.67 5.88
N LEU A 247 -12.11 5.73 5.11
CA LEU A 247 -11.30 6.87 5.50
C LEU A 247 -11.99 7.65 6.64
N PRO A 248 -11.37 7.80 7.82
CA PRO A 248 -11.89 8.68 8.85
C PRO A 248 -11.82 10.15 8.40
N PRO A 249 -12.81 10.99 8.72
CA PRO A 249 -12.82 12.40 8.31
C PRO A 249 -11.69 13.23 8.94
N SER A 250 -11.01 12.70 9.96
CA SER A 250 -9.95 13.39 10.72
C SER A 250 -8.54 13.22 10.15
N ILE A 251 -8.32 12.27 9.23
CA ILE A 251 -6.99 11.95 8.70
C ILE A 251 -7.02 11.73 7.19
N ASP A 252 -5.88 12.04 6.56
CA ASP A 252 -5.69 11.90 5.11
C ASP A 252 -5.45 10.45 4.70
N LEU A 253 -5.77 10.12 3.46
CA LEU A 253 -5.55 8.80 2.87
C LEU A 253 -4.08 8.36 2.92
N VAL A 254 -3.14 9.29 2.75
CA VAL A 254 -1.70 9.03 2.86
C VAL A 254 -1.35 8.50 4.25
N ARG A 255 -1.89 9.12 5.30
CA ARG A 255 -1.70 8.67 6.69
C ARG A 255 -2.34 7.31 6.94
N VAL A 256 -3.55 7.08 6.38
CA VAL A 256 -4.23 5.78 6.47
C VAL A 256 -3.40 4.70 5.80
N ASN A 257 -2.93 4.91 4.58
CA ASN A 257 -2.11 3.93 3.86
C ASN A 257 -0.77 3.67 4.56
N SER A 258 -0.10 4.72 5.06
CA SER A 258 1.12 4.58 5.86
C SER A 258 0.87 3.77 7.14
N ARG A 259 -0.25 4.04 7.82
CA ARG A 259 -0.67 3.31 9.03
C ARG A 259 -0.94 1.83 8.74
N LEU A 260 -1.74 1.53 7.71
CA LEU A 260 -2.02 0.15 7.28
C LEU A 260 -0.74 -0.61 6.91
N THR A 261 0.20 0.05 6.20
CA THR A 261 1.48 -0.53 5.84
C THR A 261 2.36 -0.76 7.07
N THR A 262 2.43 0.19 8.00
CA THR A 262 3.20 0.06 9.24
C THR A 262 2.69 -1.11 10.10
N PHE A 263 1.37 -1.21 10.31
CA PHE A 263 0.78 -2.36 11.01
C PHE A 263 1.03 -3.67 10.27
N GLY A 264 0.95 -3.67 8.94
CA GLY A 264 1.26 -4.83 8.11
C GLY A 264 2.72 -5.28 8.28
N LEU A 265 3.67 -4.35 8.20
CA LEU A 265 5.10 -4.66 8.35
C LEU A 265 5.44 -5.14 9.75
N LEU A 266 5.02 -4.41 10.79
CA LEU A 266 5.35 -4.76 12.18
C LEU A 266 4.57 -5.99 12.66
N GLY A 267 3.25 -5.99 12.52
CA GLY A 267 2.40 -7.08 12.98
C GLY A 267 2.41 -8.30 12.05
N GLY A 268 2.27 -8.06 10.76
CA GLY A 268 2.22 -9.13 9.76
C GLY A 268 3.60 -9.68 9.43
N THR A 269 4.49 -8.87 8.86
CA THR A 269 5.77 -9.39 8.36
C THR A 269 6.71 -9.77 9.49
N MET A 270 6.92 -8.90 10.48
CA MET A 270 7.91 -9.21 11.55
C MET A 270 7.37 -10.27 12.51
N VAL A 271 6.19 -10.04 13.12
CA VAL A 271 5.64 -10.98 14.10
C VAL A 271 5.13 -12.26 13.42
N GLY A 272 4.34 -12.12 12.34
CA GLY A 272 3.83 -13.26 11.58
C GLY A 272 4.95 -14.09 10.94
N GLY A 273 5.97 -13.43 10.39
CA GLY A 273 7.16 -14.09 9.85
C GLY A 273 7.97 -14.83 10.92
N ALA A 274 8.17 -14.23 12.11
CA ALA A 274 8.84 -14.89 13.22
C ALA A 274 8.05 -16.11 13.73
N VAL A 275 6.72 -16.00 13.81
CA VAL A 275 5.84 -17.14 14.17
C VAL A 275 5.95 -18.26 13.13
N ALA A 276 5.94 -17.91 11.83
CA ALA A 276 6.09 -18.88 10.75
C ALA A 276 7.46 -19.57 10.77
N ALA A 277 8.55 -18.82 10.98
CA ALA A 277 9.89 -19.36 11.09
C ALA A 277 10.04 -20.27 12.31
N GLY A 278 9.48 -19.86 13.45
CA GLY A 278 9.46 -20.68 14.66
C GLY A 278 8.64 -21.96 14.49
N ALA A 279 7.47 -21.88 13.86
CA ALA A 279 6.64 -23.05 13.55
C ALA A 279 7.35 -23.99 12.57
N GLU A 280 8.01 -23.44 11.53
CA GLU A 280 8.80 -24.22 10.57
C GLU A 280 9.91 -24.98 11.29
N TYR A 281 10.71 -24.28 12.10
CA TYR A 281 11.80 -24.90 12.88
C TYR A 281 11.30 -26.01 13.81
N LEU A 282 10.22 -25.78 14.55
CA LEU A 282 9.68 -26.75 15.51
C LEU A 282 9.04 -27.97 14.83
N LEU A 283 8.26 -27.74 13.75
CA LEU A 283 7.57 -28.83 13.08
C LEU A 283 8.47 -29.60 12.11
N GLN A 284 9.58 -29.02 11.66
CA GLN A 284 10.63 -29.77 10.95
C GLN A 284 11.24 -30.89 11.81
N LEU A 285 11.24 -30.75 13.15
CA LEU A 285 11.69 -31.83 14.04
C LEU A 285 10.85 -33.10 13.90
N VAL A 286 9.60 -32.97 13.44
CA VAL A 286 8.67 -34.07 13.18
C VAL A 286 8.37 -34.19 11.67
N GLN A 287 9.24 -33.62 10.82
CA GLN A 287 9.16 -33.67 9.36
C GLN A 287 7.84 -33.11 8.77
N LEU A 288 7.32 -32.04 9.37
CA LEU A 288 6.12 -31.35 8.91
C LEU A 288 6.43 -29.89 8.46
N PRO A 289 5.77 -29.39 7.40
CA PRO A 289 5.99 -28.03 6.88
C PRO A 289 5.27 -26.98 7.74
N GLY A 290 5.91 -26.53 8.82
CA GLY A 290 5.31 -25.68 9.86
C GLY A 290 4.76 -24.35 9.36
N ALA A 291 5.47 -23.68 8.47
CA ALA A 291 5.04 -22.41 7.91
C ALA A 291 3.74 -22.51 7.10
N LEU A 292 3.49 -23.64 6.41
CA LEU A 292 2.24 -23.86 5.69
C LEU A 292 1.03 -23.98 6.63
N TYR A 293 1.19 -24.58 7.81
CA TYR A 293 0.13 -24.61 8.83
C TYR A 293 -0.18 -23.20 9.35
N VAL A 294 0.85 -22.34 9.51
CA VAL A 294 0.65 -20.93 9.87
C VAL A 294 -0.11 -20.20 8.74
N ILE A 295 0.22 -20.45 7.46
CA ILE A 295 -0.52 -19.88 6.33
C ILE A 295 -2.00 -20.28 6.40
N VAL A 296 -2.32 -21.54 6.64
CA VAL A 296 -3.70 -22.03 6.78
C VAL A 296 -4.42 -21.28 7.91
N ALA A 297 -3.83 -21.26 9.11
CA ALA A 297 -4.44 -20.62 10.28
C ALA A 297 -4.66 -19.12 10.08
N VAL A 298 -3.66 -18.40 9.59
CA VAL A 298 -3.74 -16.95 9.35
C VAL A 298 -4.68 -16.62 8.19
N SER A 299 -4.72 -17.45 7.12
CA SER A 299 -5.62 -17.22 6.00
C SER A 299 -7.08 -17.46 6.40
N VAL A 300 -7.39 -18.47 7.19
CA VAL A 300 -8.74 -18.69 7.73
C VAL A 300 -9.15 -17.50 8.61
N ALA A 301 -8.28 -17.08 9.52
CA ALA A 301 -8.52 -15.89 10.34
C ALA A 301 -8.71 -14.64 9.48
N GLY A 302 -7.87 -14.43 8.45
CA GLY A 302 -7.96 -13.33 7.51
C GLY A 302 -9.27 -13.29 6.74
N ALA A 303 -9.78 -14.45 6.30
CA ALA A 303 -11.09 -14.56 5.66
C ALA A 303 -12.23 -14.12 6.58
N VAL A 304 -12.23 -14.60 7.83
CA VAL A 304 -13.21 -14.20 8.84
C VAL A 304 -13.12 -12.70 9.14
N LEU A 305 -11.92 -12.17 9.29
CA LEU A 305 -11.68 -10.75 9.56
C LEU A 305 -12.12 -9.87 8.38
N ALA A 306 -11.90 -10.30 7.13
CA ALA A 306 -12.37 -9.60 5.94
C ALA A 306 -13.92 -9.51 5.91
N MET A 307 -14.62 -10.54 6.35
CA MET A 307 -16.08 -10.52 6.45
C MET A 307 -16.61 -9.60 7.56
N ARG A 308 -15.77 -9.16 8.50
CA ARG A 308 -16.11 -8.16 9.53
C ARG A 308 -16.03 -6.72 9.05
N ILE A 309 -15.46 -6.49 7.86
CA ILE A 309 -15.48 -5.16 7.23
C ILE A 309 -16.94 -4.73 7.04
N PRO A 310 -17.29 -3.47 7.33
CA PRO A 310 -18.67 -2.99 7.25
C PRO A 310 -19.29 -3.16 5.86
N LYS A 311 -20.60 -3.45 5.81
CA LYS A 311 -21.31 -3.72 4.55
C LYS A 311 -21.42 -2.50 3.63
N TRP A 312 -21.44 -1.28 4.17
CA TRP A 312 -21.53 -0.06 3.35
C TRP A 312 -20.35 0.12 2.38
N VAL A 313 -19.22 -0.55 2.63
CA VAL A 313 -18.06 -0.54 1.71
C VAL A 313 -18.40 -1.16 0.35
N GLU A 314 -19.45 -1.99 0.29
CA GLU A 314 -19.89 -2.67 -0.93
C GLU A 314 -20.85 -1.83 -1.79
N VAL A 315 -21.37 -0.71 -1.26
CA VAL A 315 -22.29 0.17 -1.99
C VAL A 315 -21.49 0.95 -3.04
N THR A 316 -21.78 0.71 -4.32
CA THR A 316 -21.11 1.34 -5.49
C THR A 316 -22.05 2.26 -6.25
N GLU A 317 -23.24 2.52 -5.73
CA GLU A 317 -24.18 3.46 -6.34
C GLU A 317 -23.55 4.86 -6.44
N GLY A 318 -23.57 5.44 -7.65
CA GLY A 318 -22.94 6.74 -7.91
C GLY A 318 -21.43 6.69 -8.20
N GLU A 319 -20.75 5.52 -8.21
CA GLU A 319 -19.35 5.46 -8.63
C GLU A 319 -19.18 5.76 -10.13
N VAL A 320 -18.29 6.71 -10.42
CA VAL A 320 -17.87 7.03 -11.78
C VAL A 320 -16.53 6.34 -12.08
N PRO A 321 -16.46 5.43 -13.07
CA PRO A 321 -15.22 4.74 -13.39
C PRO A 321 -14.13 5.70 -13.84
N ALA A 322 -12.96 5.66 -13.22
CA ALA A 322 -11.79 6.41 -13.67
C ALA A 322 -11.21 5.84 -14.97
N THR A 323 -10.53 6.65 -15.77
CA THR A 323 -9.77 6.18 -16.95
C THR A 323 -8.36 6.75 -16.99
N LEU A 324 -7.40 5.91 -17.38
CA LEU A 324 -6.01 6.32 -17.58
C LEU A 324 -5.80 7.04 -18.91
N SER A 325 -6.61 6.71 -19.93
CA SER A 325 -6.49 7.28 -21.26
C SER A 325 -7.20 8.64 -21.36
N TYR A 326 -6.54 9.58 -22.07
CA TYR A 326 -7.07 10.89 -22.38
C TYR A 326 -6.86 11.19 -23.86
N HIS A 327 -7.92 11.54 -24.58
CA HIS A 327 -7.88 11.77 -26.04
C HIS A 327 -8.15 13.23 -26.43
N GLY A 328 -8.12 14.14 -25.46
CA GLY A 328 -8.43 15.55 -25.67
C GLY A 328 -9.94 15.81 -25.88
N ARG A 329 -10.34 17.10 -25.86
CA ARG A 329 -11.76 17.52 -26.02
C ARG A 329 -12.39 17.00 -27.30
N THR A 330 -11.66 17.05 -28.41
CA THR A 330 -12.17 16.61 -29.73
C THR A 330 -12.39 15.10 -29.79
N GLY A 331 -11.48 14.31 -29.19
CA GLY A 331 -11.62 12.85 -29.13
C GLY A 331 -12.71 12.39 -28.17
N GLU A 332 -12.93 13.13 -27.07
CA GLU A 332 -14.03 12.87 -26.14
C GLU A 332 -15.39 13.17 -26.75
N LEU A 333 -15.51 14.30 -27.47
CA LEU A 333 -16.73 14.67 -28.17
C LEU A 333 -17.10 13.62 -29.21
N ARG A 334 -16.12 13.19 -30.03
CA ARG A 334 -16.31 12.14 -31.04
C ARG A 334 -16.73 10.80 -30.39
N ARG A 335 -16.11 10.39 -29.29
CA ARG A 335 -16.52 9.21 -28.55
C ARG A 335 -17.93 9.29 -27.97
N ARG A 336 -18.34 10.46 -27.47
CA ARG A 336 -19.72 10.69 -26.97
C ARG A 336 -20.76 10.59 -28.08
N LEU A 337 -20.41 11.02 -29.28
CA LEU A 337 -21.28 10.92 -30.46
C LEU A 337 -21.37 9.48 -31.00
N GLU A 338 -20.32 8.71 -30.89
CA GLU A 338 -20.21 7.33 -31.38
C GLU A 338 -20.68 6.27 -30.34
N GLN A 339 -20.86 6.66 -29.05
CA GLN A 339 -21.29 5.73 -27.99
C GLN A 339 -22.80 5.85 -27.74
N PRO A 340 -23.53 4.72 -27.62
CA PRO A 340 -24.91 4.76 -27.18
C PRO A 340 -25.02 5.39 -25.78
N PRO A 341 -26.11 6.12 -25.47
CA PRO A 341 -26.26 6.90 -24.24
C PRO A 341 -26.26 6.13 -22.93
N THR A 342 -26.07 4.82 -22.99
CA THR A 342 -26.13 3.88 -21.83
C THR A 342 -24.79 3.59 -21.15
N LYS A 343 -23.64 4.08 -21.67
CA LYS A 343 -22.35 3.84 -20.98
C LYS A 343 -22.04 4.99 -20.02
N PRO A 344 -21.78 4.68 -18.73
CA PRO A 344 -21.40 5.70 -17.77
C PRO A 344 -20.16 6.45 -18.25
N ALA A 345 -20.20 7.76 -18.16
CA ALA A 345 -19.10 8.62 -18.47
C ALA A 345 -17.89 8.24 -17.56
N ARG A 346 -16.67 8.38 -18.07
CA ARG A 346 -15.43 7.98 -17.37
C ARG A 346 -14.62 9.21 -17.01
N GLN A 347 -14.18 9.27 -15.76
CA GLN A 347 -13.35 10.36 -15.25
C GLN A 347 -11.87 10.15 -15.63
N PRO A 348 -11.26 10.96 -16.52
CA PRO A 348 -9.84 10.89 -16.82
C PRO A 348 -9.02 11.46 -15.65
N LEU A 349 -7.82 10.92 -15.44
CA LEU A 349 -6.85 11.44 -14.47
C LEU A 349 -6.22 12.75 -14.96
N GLY A 350 -5.90 13.66 -14.06
CA GLY A 350 -5.15 14.87 -14.35
C GLY A 350 -3.66 14.62 -14.63
N ARG A 351 -2.95 15.66 -15.10
CA ARG A 351 -1.51 15.60 -15.43
C ARG A 351 -0.66 15.20 -14.22
N ASN A 352 -0.93 15.78 -13.07
CA ASN A 352 -0.16 15.51 -11.86
C ASN A 352 -0.25 14.04 -11.46
N THR A 353 -1.45 13.48 -11.52
CA THR A 353 -1.72 12.08 -11.17
C THR A 353 -1.10 11.11 -12.16
N ILE A 354 -1.20 11.39 -13.48
CA ILE A 354 -0.60 10.52 -14.49
C ILE A 354 0.95 10.58 -14.45
N THR A 355 1.52 11.74 -14.16
CA THR A 355 2.97 11.88 -13.93
C THR A 355 3.42 11.07 -12.71
N ALA A 356 2.67 11.18 -11.61
CA ALA A 356 2.93 10.39 -10.40
C ALA A 356 2.78 8.89 -10.66
N LEU A 357 1.82 8.47 -11.48
CA LEU A 357 1.65 7.07 -11.85
C LEU A 357 2.83 6.55 -12.68
N TRP A 358 3.29 7.28 -13.71
CA TRP A 358 4.45 6.88 -14.52
C TRP A 358 5.73 6.74 -13.70
N GLY A 359 6.02 7.72 -12.83
CA GLY A 359 7.20 7.64 -11.96
C GLY A 359 7.12 6.47 -10.98
N ASN A 360 5.94 6.23 -10.40
CA ASN A 360 5.75 5.04 -9.54
C ASN A 360 5.86 3.73 -10.31
N CYS A 361 5.37 3.64 -11.54
CA CYS A 361 5.59 2.46 -12.39
C CYS A 361 7.07 2.22 -12.62
N THR A 362 7.83 3.26 -12.95
CA THR A 362 9.30 3.18 -13.13
C THR A 362 9.99 2.67 -11.86
N ILE A 363 9.65 3.20 -10.69
CA ILE A 363 10.17 2.74 -9.40
C ILE A 363 9.75 1.29 -9.13
N LYS A 364 8.51 0.89 -9.46
CA LYS A 364 8.02 -0.48 -9.27
C LYS A 364 8.72 -1.50 -10.17
N VAL A 365 9.14 -1.11 -11.36
CA VAL A 365 10.01 -1.95 -12.22
C VAL A 365 11.30 -2.28 -11.47
N MET A 366 11.96 -1.29 -10.87
CA MET A 366 13.19 -1.54 -10.09
C MET A 366 12.92 -2.42 -8.86
N VAL A 367 11.81 -2.18 -8.15
CA VAL A 367 11.42 -3.02 -6.98
C VAL A 367 11.19 -4.47 -7.40
N GLY A 368 10.53 -4.72 -8.53
CA GLY A 368 10.32 -6.06 -9.07
C GLY A 368 11.61 -6.76 -9.45
N PHE A 369 12.52 -6.04 -10.09
CA PHE A 369 13.87 -6.51 -10.40
C PHE A 369 14.63 -6.92 -9.13
N LEU A 370 14.69 -6.04 -8.13
CA LEU A 370 15.39 -6.29 -6.87
C LEU A 370 14.76 -7.40 -6.03
N PHE A 371 13.51 -7.75 -6.26
CA PHE A 371 12.85 -8.85 -5.57
C PHE A 371 13.35 -10.23 -6.03
N LEU A 372 13.63 -10.39 -7.33
CA LEU A 372 14.04 -11.68 -7.91
C LEU A 372 15.53 -11.75 -8.21
N TYR A 373 16.10 -10.73 -8.82
CA TYR A 373 17.46 -10.74 -9.33
C TYR A 373 18.55 -11.12 -8.31
N PRO A 374 18.56 -10.58 -7.06
CA PRO A 374 19.58 -10.92 -6.07
C PRO A 374 19.59 -12.43 -5.69
N ALA A 375 18.42 -13.07 -5.74
CA ALA A 375 18.34 -14.51 -5.47
C ALA A 375 19.04 -15.34 -6.55
N PHE A 376 18.95 -14.91 -7.82
CA PHE A 376 19.67 -15.55 -8.93
C PHE A 376 21.17 -15.28 -8.86
N VAL A 377 21.58 -14.07 -8.52
CA VAL A 377 22.99 -13.71 -8.31
C VAL A 377 23.58 -14.54 -7.18
N ALA A 378 22.90 -14.63 -6.04
CA ALA A 378 23.37 -15.40 -4.88
C ALA A 378 23.62 -16.88 -5.22
N LYS A 379 22.87 -17.41 -6.18
CA LYS A 379 22.97 -18.82 -6.56
C LYS A 379 23.90 -19.10 -7.73
N SER A 380 24.17 -18.15 -8.61
CA SER A 380 24.96 -18.35 -9.82
C SER A 380 26.46 -18.57 -9.55
N HIS A 381 26.94 -18.21 -8.37
CA HIS A 381 28.35 -18.20 -8.01
C HIS A 381 28.69 -19.39 -7.12
N ASP A 382 28.34 -20.61 -7.31
CA ASP A 382 28.67 -21.77 -6.45
C ASP A 382 29.07 -21.39 -5.00
N ALA A 383 28.47 -20.29 -4.54
CA ALA A 383 28.82 -19.59 -3.32
C ALA A 383 28.49 -20.47 -2.12
N SER A 384 29.34 -20.46 -1.12
CA SER A 384 29.05 -21.11 0.17
C SER A 384 27.73 -20.57 0.73
N GLY A 385 27.01 -21.37 1.50
CA GLY A 385 25.73 -20.93 2.14
C GLY A 385 25.88 -19.60 2.90
N TRP A 386 27.07 -19.30 3.43
CA TRP A 386 27.39 -18.03 4.08
C TRP A 386 27.40 -16.84 3.09
N GLU A 387 27.92 -17.02 1.91
CA GLU A 387 28.00 -15.98 0.89
C GLU A 387 26.63 -15.66 0.31
N GLN A 388 25.80 -16.69 0.09
CA GLN A 388 24.40 -16.53 -0.28
C GLN A 388 23.63 -15.75 0.80
N LEU A 389 23.82 -16.10 2.08
CA LEU A 389 23.21 -15.40 3.20
C LEU A 389 23.69 -13.93 3.28
N ARG A 390 24.96 -13.64 2.98
CA ARG A 390 25.49 -12.29 2.93
C ARG A 390 24.84 -11.46 1.85
N ILE A 391 24.68 -11.99 0.63
CA ILE A 391 24.03 -11.28 -0.48
C ILE A 391 22.56 -11.00 -0.16
N LEU A 392 21.81 -12.05 0.16
CA LEU A 392 20.36 -11.93 0.41
C LEU A 392 20.07 -11.14 1.68
N GLY A 393 20.87 -11.34 2.74
CA GLY A 393 20.75 -10.64 4.00
C GLY A 393 21.01 -9.13 3.86
N LEU A 394 22.07 -8.75 3.14
CA LEU A 394 22.41 -7.35 2.91
C LEU A 394 21.35 -6.64 2.06
N ILE A 395 20.93 -7.23 0.95
CA ILE A 395 19.90 -6.68 0.08
C ILE A 395 18.54 -6.63 0.81
N GLY A 396 18.16 -7.70 1.53
CA GLY A 396 16.93 -7.77 2.30
C GLY A 396 16.89 -6.74 3.44
N ALA A 397 18.00 -6.58 4.19
CA ALA A 397 18.12 -5.56 5.23
C ALA A 397 18.02 -4.14 4.64
N ALA A 398 18.73 -3.86 3.54
CA ALA A 398 18.66 -2.59 2.83
C ALA A 398 17.22 -2.27 2.38
N ALA A 399 16.52 -3.26 1.81
CA ALA A 399 15.12 -3.12 1.42
C ALA A 399 14.20 -2.82 2.62
N ALA A 400 14.36 -3.54 3.72
CA ALA A 400 13.54 -3.35 4.93
C ALA A 400 13.78 -1.98 5.56
N ILE A 401 15.04 -1.58 5.74
CA ILE A 401 15.42 -0.27 6.30
C ILE A 401 14.91 0.86 5.39
N GLY A 402 15.14 0.76 4.09
CA GLY A 402 14.68 1.76 3.12
C GLY A 402 13.16 1.91 3.12
N ASN A 403 12.43 0.81 3.12
CA ASN A 403 10.95 0.81 3.17
C ASN A 403 10.44 1.44 4.48
N PHE A 404 11.01 1.07 5.62
CA PHE A 404 10.64 1.65 6.91
C PHE A 404 10.92 3.16 6.95
N ALA A 405 12.13 3.58 6.57
CA ALA A 405 12.51 4.99 6.53
C ALA A 405 11.63 5.80 5.56
N GLY A 406 11.32 5.24 4.39
CA GLY A 406 10.44 5.87 3.40
C GLY A 406 9.01 6.05 3.90
N ASN A 407 8.42 5.04 4.53
CA ASN A 407 7.08 5.12 5.12
C ASN A 407 7.05 6.11 6.30
N PHE A 408 8.08 6.11 7.15
CA PHE A 408 8.18 7.05 8.27
C PHE A 408 8.32 8.50 7.78
N THR A 409 9.10 8.72 6.73
CA THR A 409 9.29 10.03 6.12
C THR A 409 8.01 10.50 5.43
N SER A 410 7.36 9.65 4.63
CA SER A 410 6.14 9.98 3.90
C SER A 410 4.99 10.40 4.82
N ALA A 411 4.88 9.77 6.00
CA ALA A 411 3.87 10.12 7.00
C ALA A 411 4.04 11.54 7.58
N ARG A 412 5.23 12.15 7.45
CA ARG A 412 5.57 13.48 7.96
C ARG A 412 5.70 14.54 6.88
N LEU A 413 5.89 14.14 5.63
CA LEU A 413 6.02 15.08 4.53
C LEU A 413 4.69 15.76 4.23
N LYS A 414 4.70 17.09 4.19
CA LYS A 414 3.63 17.87 3.59
C LYS A 414 3.84 17.85 2.08
N LEU A 415 3.06 17.03 1.37
CA LEU A 415 3.18 16.81 -0.06
C LEU A 415 2.54 17.96 -0.86
N GLY A 416 3.09 19.17 -0.80
CA GLY A 416 2.55 20.33 -1.52
C GLY A 416 2.63 20.23 -3.05
N ARG A 417 3.54 19.40 -3.59
CA ARG A 417 3.72 19.16 -5.03
C ARG A 417 4.04 17.69 -5.29
N PRO A 418 3.07 16.79 -5.17
CA PRO A 418 3.29 15.34 -5.19
C PRO A 418 3.93 14.84 -6.49
N ALA A 419 3.54 15.36 -7.65
CA ALA A 419 4.13 14.99 -8.94
C ALA A 419 5.65 15.29 -8.99
N GLN A 420 6.08 16.42 -8.44
CA GLN A 420 7.50 16.79 -8.39
C GLN A 420 8.31 15.87 -7.46
N VAL A 421 7.71 15.45 -6.33
CA VAL A 421 8.34 14.49 -5.42
C VAL A 421 8.59 13.17 -6.12
N VAL A 422 7.60 12.67 -6.88
CA VAL A 422 7.75 11.42 -7.63
C VAL A 422 8.83 11.52 -8.70
N VAL A 423 8.89 12.63 -9.46
CA VAL A 423 9.98 12.84 -10.45
C VAL A 423 11.36 12.75 -9.77
N ARG A 424 11.53 13.43 -8.62
CA ARG A 424 12.80 13.37 -7.86
C ARG A 424 13.11 11.95 -7.38
N CYS A 425 12.12 11.22 -6.85
CA CYS A 425 12.29 9.82 -6.45
C CYS A 425 12.72 8.95 -7.63
N THR A 426 12.11 9.13 -8.80
CA THR A 426 12.46 8.37 -10.01
C THR A 426 13.88 8.67 -10.48
N VAL A 427 14.32 9.94 -10.42
CA VAL A 427 15.71 10.33 -10.72
C VAL A 427 16.68 9.65 -9.75
N VAL A 428 16.41 9.69 -8.44
CA VAL A 428 17.27 9.05 -7.43
C VAL A 428 17.40 7.56 -7.68
N VAL A 429 16.30 6.87 -7.97
CA VAL A 429 16.30 5.42 -8.24
C VAL A 429 17.09 5.10 -9.51
N THR A 430 16.90 5.88 -10.58
CA THR A 430 17.63 5.68 -11.84
C THR A 430 19.13 5.91 -11.68
N LEU A 431 19.53 6.98 -10.96
CA LEU A 431 20.94 7.25 -10.69
C LEU A 431 21.58 6.19 -9.77
N ALA A 432 20.83 5.70 -8.77
CA ALA A 432 21.31 4.62 -7.90
C ALA A 432 21.49 3.30 -8.68
N ALA A 433 20.57 2.98 -9.57
CA ALA A 433 20.70 1.82 -10.46
C ALA A 433 21.88 1.96 -11.41
N LEU A 434 22.09 3.16 -11.99
CA LEU A 434 23.24 3.46 -12.83
C LEU A 434 24.57 3.31 -12.07
N ALA A 435 24.65 3.82 -10.84
CA ALA A 435 25.84 3.64 -10.01
C ALA A 435 26.15 2.15 -9.76
N ALA A 436 25.13 1.34 -9.47
CA ALA A 436 25.29 -0.11 -9.31
C ALA A 436 25.70 -0.80 -10.62
N ALA A 437 25.22 -0.33 -11.77
CA ALA A 437 25.64 -0.82 -13.08
C ALA A 437 27.12 -0.52 -13.38
N LEU A 438 27.56 0.69 -13.05
CA LEU A 438 28.94 1.12 -13.33
C LEU A 438 29.97 0.47 -12.42
N THR A 439 29.61 0.16 -11.18
CA THR A 439 30.54 -0.43 -10.21
C THR A 439 30.50 -1.97 -10.20
N GLY A 440 29.34 -2.56 -10.44
CA GLY A 440 29.13 -4.01 -10.28
C GLY A 440 29.27 -4.52 -8.83
N GLU A 441 29.35 -3.60 -7.85
CA GLU A 441 29.65 -3.91 -6.46
C GLU A 441 28.38 -4.20 -5.64
N LEU A 442 28.41 -5.26 -4.82
CA LEU A 442 27.28 -5.67 -3.97
C LEU A 442 26.85 -4.56 -2.99
N LEU A 443 27.81 -3.81 -2.42
CA LEU A 443 27.49 -2.73 -1.50
C LEU A 443 26.73 -1.60 -2.19
N VAL A 444 27.11 -1.24 -3.40
CA VAL A 444 26.41 -0.21 -4.19
C VAL A 444 25.03 -0.70 -4.60
N ALA A 445 24.87 -1.98 -4.94
CA ALA A 445 23.59 -2.61 -5.18
C ALA A 445 22.68 -2.59 -3.93
N ALA A 446 23.23 -2.80 -2.73
CA ALA A 446 22.51 -2.68 -1.47
C ALA A 446 22.07 -1.24 -1.20
N ILE A 447 22.93 -0.25 -1.44
CA ILE A 447 22.57 1.18 -1.34
C ILE A 447 21.48 1.53 -2.34
N ALA A 448 21.57 1.06 -3.59
CA ALA A 448 20.54 1.25 -4.59
C ALA A 448 19.20 0.62 -4.15
N THR A 449 19.24 -0.54 -3.50
CA THR A 449 18.06 -1.20 -2.93
C THR A 449 17.44 -0.38 -1.80
N LEU A 450 18.25 0.15 -0.88
CA LEU A 450 17.80 1.00 0.21
C LEU A 450 17.10 2.27 -0.32
N LEU A 451 17.74 2.96 -1.25
CA LEU A 451 17.21 4.18 -1.88
C LEU A 451 15.92 3.88 -2.67
N THR A 452 15.89 2.79 -3.43
CA THR A 452 14.70 2.35 -4.19
C THR A 452 13.53 2.04 -3.28
N SER A 453 13.76 1.32 -2.18
CA SER A 453 12.70 0.95 -1.23
C SER A 453 12.14 2.18 -0.52
N GLY A 454 12.99 3.12 -0.12
CA GLY A 454 12.58 4.40 0.44
C GLY A 454 11.80 5.27 -0.56
N ALA A 455 12.34 5.41 -1.77
CA ALA A 455 11.70 6.14 -2.86
C ALA A 455 10.34 5.52 -3.27
N SER A 456 10.23 4.20 -3.24
CA SER A 456 8.97 3.49 -3.51
C SER A 456 7.87 3.85 -2.51
N ALA A 457 8.21 3.93 -1.21
CA ALA A 457 7.25 4.31 -0.17
C ALA A 457 6.82 5.78 -0.31
N ILE A 458 7.77 6.70 -0.50
CA ILE A 458 7.50 8.13 -0.69
C ILE A 458 6.74 8.39 -1.99
N GLY A 459 7.14 7.74 -3.08
CA GLY A 459 6.47 7.85 -4.37
C GLY A 459 5.03 7.36 -4.32
N LYS A 460 4.77 6.23 -3.64
CA LYS A 460 3.40 5.70 -3.47
C LYS A 460 2.54 6.67 -2.66
N ALA A 461 3.06 7.22 -1.56
CA ALA A 461 2.34 8.23 -0.77
C ALA A 461 2.02 9.48 -1.61
N SER A 462 2.96 9.91 -2.47
CA SER A 462 2.75 11.05 -3.37
C SER A 462 1.70 10.76 -4.45
N LEU A 463 1.65 9.54 -4.99
CA LEU A 463 0.60 9.13 -5.92
C LEU A 463 -0.77 9.11 -5.24
N ASP A 464 -0.84 8.57 -4.01
CA ASP A 464 -2.07 8.50 -3.23
C ASP A 464 -2.60 9.92 -2.93
N ALA A 465 -1.71 10.86 -2.58
CA ALA A 465 -2.07 12.27 -2.41
C ALA A 465 -2.57 12.88 -3.73
N SER A 466 -1.88 12.64 -4.86
CA SER A 466 -2.33 13.14 -6.17
C SER A 466 -3.71 12.63 -6.55
N LEU A 467 -4.00 11.34 -6.30
CA LEU A 467 -5.30 10.74 -6.58
C LEU A 467 -6.41 11.33 -5.70
N GLN A 468 -6.08 11.62 -4.43
CA GLN A 468 -7.04 12.22 -3.50
C GLN A 468 -7.37 13.67 -3.86
N ASP A 469 -6.36 14.45 -4.26
CA ASP A 469 -6.51 15.88 -4.55
C ASP A 469 -7.10 16.14 -5.95
N ASP A 470 -6.82 15.23 -6.90
CA ASP A 470 -7.17 15.39 -8.31
C ASP A 470 -8.60 14.94 -8.63
N LEU A 471 -9.12 13.92 -7.91
CA LEU A 471 -10.35 13.24 -8.30
C LEU A 471 -11.51 13.49 -7.34
N PRO A 472 -12.74 13.64 -7.90
CA PRO A 472 -13.95 13.64 -7.09
C PRO A 472 -14.11 12.28 -6.35
N GLU A 473 -14.83 12.31 -5.23
CA GLU A 473 -14.95 11.16 -4.34
C GLU A 473 -15.49 9.92 -5.04
N GLU A 474 -16.44 10.10 -5.95
CA GLU A 474 -17.11 9.05 -6.72
C GLU A 474 -16.15 8.26 -7.63
N SER A 475 -15.02 8.86 -8.05
CA SER A 475 -14.04 8.24 -8.95
C SER A 475 -12.82 7.67 -8.23
N ARG A 476 -12.59 8.05 -6.97
CA ARG A 476 -11.37 7.70 -6.23
C ARG A 476 -11.16 6.20 -6.13
N ALA A 477 -12.17 5.44 -5.72
CA ALA A 477 -12.05 4.00 -5.52
C ALA A 477 -11.66 3.27 -6.81
N SER A 478 -12.25 3.61 -7.94
CA SER A 478 -11.91 3.07 -9.26
C SER A 478 -10.49 3.46 -9.68
N ALA A 479 -10.10 4.73 -9.47
CA ALA A 479 -8.76 5.22 -9.81
C ALA A 479 -7.67 4.53 -9.00
N PHE A 480 -7.86 4.34 -7.69
CA PHE A 480 -6.93 3.61 -6.82
C PHE A 480 -6.76 2.16 -7.28
N GLY A 481 -7.85 1.45 -7.55
CA GLY A 481 -7.80 0.07 -8.03
C GLY A 481 -7.05 -0.05 -9.38
N ARG A 482 -7.34 0.83 -10.33
CA ARG A 482 -6.67 0.84 -11.64
C ARG A 482 -5.19 1.22 -11.55
N SER A 483 -4.86 2.24 -10.77
CA SER A 483 -3.47 2.64 -10.54
C SER A 483 -2.67 1.50 -9.92
N GLU A 484 -3.21 0.82 -8.91
CA GLU A 484 -2.55 -0.31 -8.28
C GLU A 484 -2.35 -1.48 -9.26
N SER A 485 -3.33 -1.77 -10.12
CA SER A 485 -3.19 -2.80 -11.16
C SER A 485 -2.02 -2.52 -12.09
N VAL A 486 -1.86 -1.27 -12.53
CA VAL A 486 -0.74 -0.85 -13.40
C VAL A 486 0.60 -0.92 -12.65
N LEU A 487 0.62 -0.55 -11.37
CA LEU A 487 1.83 -0.70 -10.53
C LEU A 487 2.25 -2.16 -10.36
N GLN A 488 1.30 -3.10 -10.24
CA GLN A 488 1.61 -4.52 -10.17
C GLN A 488 2.16 -5.05 -11.51
N LEU A 489 1.63 -4.58 -12.64
CA LEU A 489 2.20 -4.90 -13.97
C LEU A 489 3.64 -4.42 -14.11
N ALA A 490 3.92 -3.19 -13.69
CA ALA A 490 5.27 -2.64 -13.70
C ALA A 490 6.22 -3.45 -12.80
N TRP A 491 5.75 -3.89 -11.63
CA TRP A 491 6.52 -4.77 -10.74
C TRP A 491 6.84 -6.12 -11.41
N VAL A 492 5.87 -6.73 -12.07
CA VAL A 492 6.05 -7.99 -12.81
C VAL A 492 7.04 -7.83 -13.96
N ALA A 493 6.94 -6.73 -14.72
CA ALA A 493 7.88 -6.44 -15.80
C ALA A 493 9.34 -6.33 -15.29
N GLY A 494 9.54 -5.66 -14.14
CA GLY A 494 10.85 -5.61 -13.49
C GLY A 494 11.35 -6.96 -13.03
N GLY A 495 10.49 -7.77 -12.44
CA GLY A 495 10.80 -9.16 -12.07
C GLY A 495 11.19 -10.02 -13.28
N ALA A 496 10.49 -9.87 -14.40
CA ALA A 496 10.82 -10.56 -15.66
C ALA A 496 12.22 -10.18 -16.17
N VAL A 497 12.59 -8.89 -16.12
CA VAL A 497 13.96 -8.45 -16.44
C VAL A 497 14.96 -9.14 -15.53
N GLY A 498 14.71 -9.20 -14.21
CA GLY A 498 15.60 -9.83 -13.23
C GLY A 498 15.80 -11.34 -13.45
N VAL A 499 14.82 -12.02 -14.04
CA VAL A 499 14.89 -13.45 -14.38
C VAL A 499 15.63 -13.70 -15.69
N LEU A 500 15.40 -12.85 -16.70
CA LEU A 500 15.88 -13.07 -18.07
C LEU A 500 17.33 -12.62 -18.28
N VAL A 501 17.82 -11.71 -17.43
CA VAL A 501 19.18 -11.14 -17.58
C VAL A 501 20.23 -12.04 -16.92
N TYR A 502 21.47 -11.95 -17.41
CA TYR A 502 22.61 -12.63 -16.83
C TYR A 502 22.84 -12.22 -15.37
N THR A 503 23.37 -13.14 -14.58
CA THR A 503 23.54 -12.98 -13.12
C THR A 503 24.74 -12.14 -12.69
N GLU A 504 25.51 -11.60 -13.65
CA GLU A 504 26.56 -10.63 -13.40
C GLU A 504 25.93 -9.30 -12.95
N LEU A 505 26.30 -8.78 -11.77
CA LEU A 505 25.67 -7.58 -11.17
C LEU A 505 25.65 -6.38 -12.13
N TRP A 506 26.76 -6.09 -12.78
CA TRP A 506 26.84 -4.96 -13.73
C TRP A 506 25.91 -5.14 -14.94
N VAL A 507 25.77 -6.38 -15.46
CA VAL A 507 24.88 -6.66 -16.60
C VAL A 507 23.42 -6.48 -16.21
N GLY A 508 23.02 -7.06 -15.06
CA GLY A 508 21.66 -6.95 -14.55
C GLY A 508 21.26 -5.50 -14.29
N PHE A 509 22.14 -4.75 -13.60
CA PHE A 509 21.89 -3.34 -13.32
C PHE A 509 21.94 -2.46 -14.58
N THR A 510 22.75 -2.78 -15.59
CA THR A 510 22.76 -2.08 -16.89
C THR A 510 21.42 -2.29 -17.62
N ALA A 511 20.93 -3.52 -17.67
CA ALA A 511 19.68 -3.83 -18.32
C ALA A 511 18.51 -3.11 -17.66
N ILE A 512 18.41 -3.17 -16.33
CA ILE A 512 17.32 -2.49 -15.63
C ILE A 512 17.45 -0.96 -15.74
N THR A 513 18.64 -0.39 -15.66
CA THR A 513 18.89 1.05 -15.80
C THR A 513 18.40 1.56 -17.15
N SER A 514 18.60 0.80 -18.23
CA SER A 514 18.09 1.17 -19.57
C SER A 514 16.56 1.30 -19.58
N VAL A 515 15.86 0.38 -18.91
CA VAL A 515 14.39 0.44 -18.75
C VAL A 515 13.97 1.64 -17.87
N LEU A 516 14.72 1.88 -16.79
CA LEU A 516 14.43 3.01 -15.90
C LEU A 516 14.65 4.37 -16.58
N ILE A 517 15.63 4.51 -17.47
CA ILE A 517 15.85 5.73 -18.27
C ILE A 517 14.64 6.02 -19.16
N LEU A 518 14.07 5.00 -19.82
CA LEU A 518 12.88 5.16 -20.64
C LEU A 518 11.66 5.58 -19.77
N GLY A 519 11.48 4.94 -18.62
CA GLY A 519 10.43 5.28 -17.66
C GLY A 519 10.60 6.70 -17.09
N LEU A 520 11.84 7.10 -16.75
CA LEU A 520 12.15 8.45 -16.31
C LEU A 520 11.87 9.49 -17.40
N ALA A 521 12.26 9.21 -18.66
CA ALA A 521 11.98 10.08 -19.79
C ALA A 521 10.47 10.32 -19.93
N GLN A 522 9.65 9.25 -19.93
CA GLN A 522 8.19 9.36 -19.98
C GLN A 522 7.63 10.15 -18.77
N THR A 523 8.18 9.93 -17.57
CA THR A 523 7.76 10.65 -16.36
C THR A 523 8.04 12.15 -16.47
N VAL A 524 9.26 12.53 -16.93
CA VAL A 524 9.66 13.93 -17.09
C VAL A 524 8.87 14.60 -18.21
N VAL A 525 8.68 13.93 -19.35
CA VAL A 525 7.89 14.44 -20.48
C VAL A 525 6.43 14.64 -20.04
N SER A 526 5.85 13.70 -19.30
CA SER A 526 4.50 13.84 -18.73
C SER A 526 4.40 15.01 -17.75
N TYR A 527 5.42 15.23 -16.92
CA TYR A 527 5.48 16.36 -15.99
C TYR A 527 5.49 17.71 -16.75
N ARG A 528 6.18 17.78 -17.89
CA ARG A 528 6.22 18.98 -18.76
C ARG A 528 4.92 19.24 -19.54
N GLY A 529 4.00 18.28 -19.57
CA GLY A 529 2.70 18.41 -20.26
C GLY A 529 2.67 17.77 -21.63
N GLU A 530 3.64 16.94 -21.94
CA GLU A 530 3.77 16.19 -23.19
C GLU A 530 3.59 14.68 -22.95
N SER A 531 3.78 13.87 -23.98
CA SER A 531 3.70 12.41 -23.87
C SER A 531 4.49 11.72 -24.96
N LEU A 532 5.29 10.70 -24.58
CA LEU A 532 5.89 9.78 -25.54
C LEU A 532 4.88 8.75 -26.04
N ILE A 533 3.85 8.44 -25.24
CA ILE A 533 2.81 7.47 -25.58
C ILE A 533 1.48 8.19 -25.75
N PRO A 534 0.89 8.21 -26.95
CA PRO A 534 -0.36 8.92 -27.21
C PRO A 534 -1.47 8.52 -26.23
N GLY A 535 -2.16 9.50 -25.66
CA GLY A 535 -3.28 9.30 -24.74
C GLY A 535 -2.93 8.88 -23.32
N LEU A 536 -1.67 8.54 -23.02
CA LEU A 536 -1.22 8.08 -21.69
C LEU A 536 -0.22 9.02 -21.01
N GLY A 537 -0.03 10.22 -21.49
CA GLY A 537 0.92 11.19 -20.96
C GLY A 537 0.31 12.42 -20.34
N GLY A 538 1.15 13.45 -20.17
CA GLY A 538 0.83 14.70 -19.50
C GLY A 538 0.09 15.72 -20.35
N ASN A 539 -0.20 15.45 -21.63
CA ASN A 539 -0.94 16.32 -22.55
C ASN A 539 -2.46 16.39 -22.21
N ARG A 540 -2.75 16.80 -20.97
CA ARG A 540 -4.09 16.88 -20.38
C ARG A 540 -4.15 18.00 -19.34
N PRO A 541 -5.33 18.38 -18.82
CA PRO A 541 -5.47 19.35 -17.73
C PRO A 541 -4.60 18.97 -16.51
N VAL A 542 -4.14 19.96 -15.77
CA VAL A 542 -3.29 19.76 -14.58
C VAL A 542 -4.02 18.95 -13.51
N LEU A 543 -5.28 19.27 -13.29
CA LEU A 543 -6.21 18.53 -12.44
C LEU A 543 -7.32 17.92 -13.31
N ALA A 544 -7.94 16.86 -12.83
CA ALA A 544 -9.11 16.27 -13.46
C ALA A 544 -10.27 17.27 -13.49
N GLU A 545 -10.88 17.45 -14.64
CA GLU A 545 -12.10 18.27 -14.73
C GLU A 545 -13.27 17.44 -14.16
N PRO A 546 -14.07 17.98 -13.19
CA PRO A 546 -15.26 17.30 -12.71
C PRO A 546 -16.22 17.03 -13.86
N GLU A 547 -16.83 15.85 -13.87
CA GLU A 547 -17.75 15.40 -14.93
C GLU A 547 -19.11 16.14 -14.86
N GLY A 548 -19.16 17.41 -14.82
CA GLY A 548 -20.37 18.22 -14.71
C GLY A 548 -20.11 19.70 -14.89
N SER A 549 -18.84 20.11 -14.92
CA SER A 549 -18.49 21.50 -15.29
C SER A 549 -18.64 21.71 -16.81
N ARG A 550 -19.88 21.64 -17.29
CA ARG A 550 -20.21 22.27 -18.56
C ARG A 550 -20.00 23.77 -18.36
N PRO A 551 -19.18 24.46 -19.18
CA PRO A 551 -19.41 25.88 -19.36
C PRO A 551 -20.83 25.98 -19.95
N ASP A 552 -21.67 26.74 -19.26
CA ASP A 552 -23.03 27.05 -19.74
C ASP A 552 -22.96 27.47 -21.21
N THR A 553 -23.33 26.56 -22.09
CA THR A 553 -23.52 26.83 -23.51
C THR A 553 -24.83 27.64 -23.73
N ALA A 554 -25.47 28.10 -22.65
CA ALA A 554 -26.64 28.94 -22.66
C ALA A 554 -26.34 30.43 -22.94
N ALA A 555 -25.05 30.84 -22.93
CA ALA A 555 -24.70 32.26 -23.14
C ALA A 555 -24.35 32.65 -24.60
N VAL A 556 -24.39 31.72 -25.57
CA VAL A 556 -24.02 32.01 -26.97
C VAL A 556 -25.22 31.96 -27.94
N ALA A 557 -26.42 31.83 -27.42
CA ALA A 557 -27.62 31.78 -28.26
C ALA A 557 -28.41 33.13 -28.31
N HIS A 558 -27.85 34.22 -27.81
CA HIS A 558 -28.41 35.55 -27.89
C HIS A 558 -27.33 36.62 -28.18
N GLU A 559 -26.70 36.52 -29.35
CA GLU A 559 -26.16 37.66 -30.09
C GLU A 559 -26.41 37.45 -31.59
#